data_6ba7e639a270ab7f2b2d3297b401857b
#
_entry.id   6ba7e639a270ab7f2b2d3297b401857b
#
_cell.length_a   1.000
_cell.length_b   1.000
_cell.length_c   1.000
_cell.angle_alpha   90.00
_cell.angle_beta   90.00
_cell.angle_gamma   90.00
#
_symmetry.space_group_name_H-M   'P 1'
#
loop_
_entity.id
_entity.type
_entity.pdbx_description
1 polymer ?
#
loop_
_entity_poly.entity_id
_entity_poly.type
_entity_poly.pdbx_seq_one_letter_code
_entity_poly.pdbx_strand_id
1 'polypeptide(L)'
;LSLRRQRQMCIRDSLMGERSPHNNPDARGVFFGMSMDSTRADMTQAVLEGVAFGLRDSLEVARSLGIKIERTKICGGGAKSPLWKKIIANVMNLKVDVLEVEEGPSMGGAMLAAVGCGAYPDVETIGKKMAHVVDTVEPEPELVAKYEERYQKFRKLYPAMKDLF
;
A
#
# COMPACT_ATOMS: atom_id res chain seq x y z
N LEU A 1 12.68 13.10 11.83
CA LEU A 1 13.32 11.79 11.91
C LEU A 1 14.32 11.65 10.78
N SER A 2 15.62 11.55 11.13
CA SER A 2 16.68 11.58 10.11
C SER A 2 16.59 10.32 9.24
N LEU A 3 16.30 10.49 7.96
CA LEU A 3 16.28 9.46 6.92
C LEU A 3 17.57 8.60 6.85
N ARG A 4 18.65 9.05 7.49
CA ARG A 4 19.92 8.29 7.59
C ARG A 4 19.80 7.03 8.44
N ARG A 5 19.02 7.06 9.55
CA ARG A 5 18.85 5.91 10.45
C ARG A 5 17.91 4.84 9.87
N GLN A 6 16.93 5.25 9.08
CA GLN A 6 15.94 4.33 8.45
C GLN A 6 16.52 3.48 7.33
N ARG A 7 17.77 3.73 6.88
CA ARG A 7 18.37 3.01 5.74
C ARG A 7 18.64 1.53 6.00
N GLN A 8 18.59 1.08 7.25
CA GLN A 8 19.06 -0.25 7.63
C GLN A 8 17.95 -1.23 7.99
N MET A 9 16.74 -0.74 8.29
CA MET A 9 15.66 -1.60 8.73
C MET A 9 14.55 -1.71 7.70
N CYS A 10 14.24 -2.92 7.31
CA CYS A 10 13.08 -3.29 6.50
C CYS A 10 12.25 -4.30 7.27
N ILE A 11 10.94 -4.25 7.12
CA ILE A 11 10.05 -5.30 7.58
C ILE A 11 9.33 -5.91 6.38
N ARG A 12 9.13 -7.22 6.44
CA ARG A 12 8.13 -7.91 5.65
C ARG A 12 7.00 -8.27 6.60
N ASP A 13 5.81 -7.75 6.35
CA ASP A 13 4.67 -7.82 7.29
C ASP A 13 3.70 -8.98 7.04
N SER A 14 4.18 -10.05 6.45
CA SER A 14 3.40 -11.28 6.19
C SER A 14 3.02 -12.00 7.49
N LEU A 15 2.33 -11.30 8.42
CA LEU A 15 2.04 -11.84 9.76
C LEU A 15 1.11 -13.04 9.74
N MET A 16 0.22 -13.13 8.76
CA MET A 16 -0.75 -14.21 8.57
C MET A 16 -0.58 -14.91 7.21
N GLY A 17 0.64 -14.98 6.74
CA GLY A 17 0.96 -15.47 5.41
C GLY A 17 0.98 -14.36 4.36
N GLU A 18 1.43 -14.69 3.18
CA GLU A 18 1.52 -13.79 2.03
C GLU A 18 0.56 -14.24 0.93
N ARG A 19 -0.44 -13.43 0.64
CA ARG A 19 -1.46 -13.75 -0.35
C ARG A 19 -1.01 -13.35 -1.76
N SER A 20 -0.55 -12.14 -1.93
CA SER A 20 -0.17 -11.60 -3.24
C SER A 20 1.09 -10.75 -3.12
N PRO A 21 2.09 -10.96 -4.00
CA PRO A 21 2.10 -11.82 -5.17
C PRO A 21 2.61 -13.25 -4.92
N HIS A 22 3.10 -13.61 -3.73
CA HIS A 22 3.86 -14.85 -3.52
C HIS A 22 3.00 -16.08 -3.21
N ASN A 23 1.76 -15.88 -2.73
CA ASN A 23 0.82 -16.94 -2.37
C ASN A 23 1.44 -18.01 -1.44
N ASN A 24 2.10 -17.56 -0.38
CA ASN A 24 2.72 -18.42 0.63
C ASN A 24 2.02 -18.23 1.99
N PRO A 25 1.16 -19.17 2.43
CA PRO A 25 0.44 -19.08 3.69
C PRO A 25 1.36 -19.22 4.92
N ASP A 26 2.56 -19.78 4.75
CA ASP A 26 3.51 -20.02 5.83
C ASP A 26 4.47 -18.85 6.05
N ALA A 27 4.54 -17.87 5.12
CA ALA A 27 5.37 -16.69 5.27
C ALA A 27 5.02 -15.91 6.55
N ARG A 28 6.03 -15.38 7.23
CA ARG A 28 5.88 -14.62 8.47
C ARG A 28 6.59 -13.28 8.37
N GLY A 29 6.26 -12.38 9.31
CA GLY A 29 6.88 -11.07 9.40
C GLY A 29 8.34 -11.15 9.84
N VAL A 30 9.20 -10.35 9.22
CA VAL A 30 10.62 -10.31 9.53
C VAL A 30 11.10 -8.88 9.61
N PHE A 31 11.81 -8.52 10.69
CA PHE A 31 12.59 -7.29 10.76
C PHE A 31 14.02 -7.57 10.31
N PHE A 32 14.46 -6.87 9.28
CA PHE A 32 15.80 -7.01 8.73
C PHE A 32 16.61 -5.72 8.88
N GLY A 33 17.88 -5.84 9.28
CA GLY A 33 18.80 -4.70 9.38
C GLY A 33 18.65 -3.86 10.66
N MET A 34 18.13 -4.45 11.75
CA MET A 34 18.14 -3.81 13.07
C MET A 34 19.57 -3.61 13.57
N SER A 35 19.81 -2.48 14.22
CA SER A 35 21.07 -2.16 14.90
C SER A 35 20.79 -1.70 16.34
N MET A 36 21.85 -1.51 17.13
CA MET A 36 21.75 -0.98 18.49
C MET A 36 21.12 0.42 18.55
N ASP A 37 21.20 1.19 17.45
CA ASP A 37 20.62 2.53 17.34
C ASP A 37 19.15 2.52 16.89
N SER A 38 18.59 1.34 16.60
CA SER A 38 17.19 1.22 16.15
C SER A 38 16.23 1.56 17.28
N THR A 39 15.36 2.52 17.04
CA THR A 39 14.37 2.97 18.02
C THR A 39 13.00 2.33 17.74
N ARG A 40 12.09 2.40 18.70
CA ARG A 40 10.69 1.99 18.49
C ARG A 40 10.02 2.78 17.36
N ALA A 41 10.38 4.05 17.17
CA ALA A 41 9.85 4.85 16.06
C ALA A 41 10.34 4.31 14.71
N ASP A 42 11.61 3.88 14.61
CA ASP A 42 12.15 3.28 13.39
C ASP A 42 11.46 1.94 13.09
N MET A 43 11.16 1.13 14.11
CA MET A 43 10.40 -0.11 13.95
C MET A 43 8.98 0.15 13.45
N THR A 44 8.29 1.13 14.05
CA THR A 44 6.93 1.51 13.60
C THR A 44 6.94 2.02 12.17
N GLN A 45 7.90 2.87 11.83
CA GLN A 45 8.06 3.37 10.46
C GLN A 45 8.32 2.22 9.46
N ALA A 46 9.17 1.25 9.84
CA ALA A 46 9.46 0.09 9.01
C ALA A 46 8.21 -0.76 8.76
N VAL A 47 7.32 -0.93 9.77
CA VAL A 47 6.03 -1.61 9.58
C VAL A 47 5.18 -0.90 8.54
N LEU A 48 5.00 0.41 8.65
CA LEU A 48 4.23 1.19 7.69
C LEU A 48 4.83 1.09 6.27
N GLU A 49 6.14 1.24 6.15
CA GLU A 49 6.83 1.13 4.85
C GLU A 49 6.73 -0.28 4.27
N GLY A 50 6.86 -1.33 5.11
CA GLY A 50 6.77 -2.72 4.69
C GLY A 50 5.42 -3.09 4.09
N VAL A 51 4.32 -2.64 4.72
CA VAL A 51 2.97 -2.80 4.16
C VAL A 51 2.85 -2.10 2.81
N ALA A 52 3.35 -0.86 2.69
CA ALA A 52 3.32 -0.13 1.43
C ALA A 52 4.17 -0.82 0.33
N PHE A 53 5.31 -1.42 0.68
CA PHE A 53 6.13 -2.20 -0.25
C PHE A 53 5.43 -3.50 -0.70
N GLY A 54 4.72 -4.18 0.20
CA GLY A 54 3.89 -5.33 -0.15
C GLY A 54 2.76 -4.98 -1.12
N LEU A 55 2.09 -3.84 -0.91
CA LEU A 55 1.12 -3.31 -1.87
C LEU A 55 1.76 -2.98 -3.22
N ARG A 56 2.98 -2.42 -3.20
CA ARG A 56 3.73 -2.14 -4.42
C ARG A 56 4.11 -3.42 -5.17
N ASP A 57 4.48 -4.51 -4.50
CA ASP A 57 4.75 -5.79 -5.15
C ASP A 57 3.55 -6.24 -6.01
N SER A 58 2.32 -6.10 -5.48
CA SER A 58 1.09 -6.40 -6.23
C SER A 58 0.85 -5.42 -7.39
N LEU A 59 1.15 -4.15 -7.22
CA LEU A 59 1.08 -3.13 -8.28
C LEU A 59 2.06 -3.42 -9.42
N GLU A 60 3.29 -3.84 -9.10
CA GLU A 60 4.31 -4.18 -10.11
C GLU A 60 3.90 -5.41 -10.94
N VAL A 61 3.14 -6.35 -10.37
CA VAL A 61 2.51 -7.43 -11.16
C VAL A 61 1.55 -6.87 -12.18
N ALA A 62 0.66 -5.95 -11.79
CA ALA A 62 -0.26 -5.31 -12.74
C ALA A 62 0.48 -4.52 -13.83
N ARG A 63 1.54 -3.79 -13.46
CA ARG A 63 2.38 -3.05 -14.40
C ARG A 63 3.11 -3.98 -15.38
N SER A 64 3.57 -5.14 -14.94
CA SER A 64 4.22 -6.14 -15.80
C SER A 64 3.28 -6.73 -16.84
N LEU A 65 1.97 -6.69 -16.59
CA LEU A 65 0.91 -7.07 -17.53
C LEU A 65 0.51 -5.92 -18.49
N GLY A 66 1.24 -4.80 -18.47
CA GLY A 66 1.01 -3.65 -19.33
C GLY A 66 -0.11 -2.70 -18.85
N ILE A 67 -0.64 -2.90 -17.65
CA ILE A 67 -1.68 -2.02 -17.08
C ILE A 67 -1.03 -0.73 -16.61
N LYS A 68 -1.44 0.40 -17.20
CA LYS A 68 -0.99 1.73 -16.78
C LYS A 68 -1.85 2.22 -15.63
N ILE A 69 -1.23 2.41 -14.46
CA ILE A 69 -1.90 2.90 -13.26
C ILE A 69 -1.17 4.17 -12.82
N GLU A 70 -1.84 5.30 -12.85
CA GLU A 70 -1.30 6.62 -12.48
C GLU A 70 -1.87 7.13 -11.17
N ARG A 71 -3.02 6.62 -10.76
CA ARG A 71 -3.70 7.01 -9.53
C ARG A 71 -4.44 5.83 -8.90
N THR A 72 -4.63 5.90 -7.60
CA THR A 72 -5.42 4.94 -6.83
C THR A 72 -6.31 5.66 -5.83
N LYS A 73 -7.32 4.99 -5.34
CA LYS A 73 -8.18 5.49 -4.26
C LYS A 73 -7.84 4.77 -2.97
N ILE A 74 -7.82 5.51 -1.86
CA ILE A 74 -7.61 4.94 -0.53
C ILE A 74 -8.89 5.06 0.30
N CYS A 75 -9.24 3.99 0.99
CA CYS A 75 -10.38 3.93 1.92
C CYS A 75 -10.01 3.14 3.18
N GLY A 76 -10.90 3.16 4.17
CA GLY A 76 -10.71 2.49 5.44
C GLY A 76 -9.88 3.29 6.44
N GLY A 77 -9.62 2.71 7.62
CA GLY A 77 -9.00 3.40 8.75
C GLY A 77 -7.64 4.02 8.47
N GLY A 78 -6.84 3.39 7.61
CA GLY A 78 -5.53 3.92 7.18
C GLY A 78 -5.63 5.24 6.39
N ALA A 79 -6.74 5.48 5.69
CA ALA A 79 -6.97 6.72 4.95
C ALA A 79 -7.02 7.96 5.84
N LYS A 80 -7.28 7.81 7.15
CA LYS A 80 -7.28 8.89 8.14
C LYS A 80 -5.89 9.43 8.46
N SER A 81 -4.84 8.62 8.27
CA SER A 81 -3.47 9.02 8.60
C SER A 81 -2.80 9.77 7.44
N PRO A 82 -2.47 11.07 7.61
CA PRO A 82 -1.71 11.82 6.61
C PRO A 82 -0.36 11.19 6.30
N LEU A 83 0.33 10.68 7.33
CA LEU A 83 1.61 9.99 7.17
C LEU A 83 1.47 8.74 6.31
N TRP A 84 0.44 7.94 6.57
CA TRP A 84 0.20 6.70 5.82
C TRP A 84 -0.08 6.97 4.34
N LYS A 85 -0.95 7.95 4.04
CA LYS A 85 -1.23 8.37 2.66
C LYS A 85 0.02 8.83 1.93
N LYS A 86 0.87 9.62 2.61
CA LYS A 86 2.14 10.10 2.07
C LYS A 86 3.12 8.96 1.79
N ILE A 87 3.24 7.98 2.69
CA ILE A 87 4.09 6.80 2.48
C ILE A 87 3.60 6.03 1.26
N ILE A 88 2.30 5.74 1.16
CA ILE A 88 1.71 4.99 0.04
C ILE A 88 1.96 5.72 -1.29
N ALA A 89 1.66 7.02 -1.37
CA ALA A 89 1.88 7.80 -2.59
C ALA A 89 3.33 7.74 -3.07
N ASN A 90 4.28 7.91 -2.16
CA ASN A 90 5.71 7.93 -2.48
C ASN A 90 6.27 6.53 -2.78
N VAL A 91 5.86 5.50 -2.04
CA VAL A 91 6.30 4.12 -2.27
C VAL A 91 5.78 3.59 -3.60
N MET A 92 4.51 3.84 -3.91
CA MET A 92 3.88 3.35 -5.15
C MET A 92 4.15 4.25 -6.36
N ASN A 93 4.65 5.46 -6.13
CA ASN A 93 4.79 6.52 -7.14
C ASN A 93 3.48 6.73 -7.90
N LEU A 94 2.40 6.97 -7.15
CA LEU A 94 1.04 7.17 -7.64
C LEU A 94 0.37 8.32 -6.91
N LYS A 95 -0.55 9.00 -7.59
CA LYS A 95 -1.51 9.89 -6.93
C LYS A 95 -2.49 9.07 -6.10
N VAL A 96 -2.68 9.44 -4.84
CA VAL A 96 -3.58 8.78 -3.91
C VAL A 96 -4.78 9.67 -3.64
N ASP A 97 -5.92 9.31 -4.20
CA ASP A 97 -7.18 10.01 -4.00
C ASP A 97 -7.83 9.58 -2.69
N VAL A 98 -8.24 10.55 -1.90
CA VAL A 98 -8.97 10.37 -0.65
C VAL A 98 -10.46 10.55 -0.92
N LEU A 99 -11.25 9.56 -0.53
CA LEU A 99 -12.70 9.62 -0.70
C LEU A 99 -13.37 10.32 0.49
N GLU A 100 -14.47 11.02 0.23
CA GLU A 100 -15.34 11.63 1.25
C GLU A 100 -15.89 10.57 2.21
N VAL A 101 -16.27 9.42 1.68
CA VAL A 101 -16.79 8.28 2.46
C VAL A 101 -15.74 7.21 2.58
N GLU A 102 -15.35 6.90 3.82
CA GLU A 102 -14.25 5.99 4.13
C GLU A 102 -14.62 4.49 4.07
N GLU A 103 -15.91 4.16 3.95
CA GLU A 103 -16.43 2.79 4.01
C GLU A 103 -16.39 2.09 2.64
N GLY A 104 -15.19 1.70 2.18
CA GLY A 104 -14.98 1.12 0.85
C GLY A 104 -15.83 -0.14 0.55
N PRO A 105 -15.73 -1.24 1.32
CA PRO A 105 -16.45 -2.49 1.03
C PRO A 105 -17.96 -2.36 1.18
N SER A 106 -18.44 -1.70 2.24
CA SER A 106 -19.86 -1.49 2.51
C SER A 106 -20.50 -0.62 1.44
N MET A 107 -19.81 0.45 1.04
CA MET A 107 -20.23 1.32 -0.06
C MET A 107 -20.32 0.56 -1.39
N GLY A 108 -19.31 -0.27 -1.69
CA GLY A 108 -19.33 -1.11 -2.90
C GLY A 108 -20.52 -2.07 -2.93
N GLY A 109 -20.82 -2.72 -1.81
CA GLY A 109 -22.00 -3.57 -1.66
C GLY A 109 -23.31 -2.80 -1.86
N ALA A 110 -23.44 -1.60 -1.30
CA ALA A 110 -24.60 -0.74 -1.49
C ALA A 110 -24.76 -0.29 -2.95
N MET A 111 -23.66 0.05 -3.63
CA MET A 111 -23.70 0.38 -5.06
C MET A 111 -24.18 -0.80 -5.92
N LEU A 112 -23.69 -2.00 -5.66
CA LEU A 112 -24.14 -3.21 -6.37
C LEU A 112 -25.62 -3.50 -6.13
N ALA A 113 -26.09 -3.36 -4.89
CA ALA A 113 -27.51 -3.51 -4.55
C ALA A 113 -28.39 -2.48 -5.28
N ALA A 114 -27.96 -1.22 -5.32
CA ALA A 114 -28.67 -0.14 -6.01
C ALA A 114 -28.79 -0.38 -7.53
N VAL A 115 -27.78 -0.95 -8.15
CA VAL A 115 -27.85 -1.38 -9.56
C VAL A 115 -28.76 -2.60 -9.70
N GLY A 116 -28.64 -3.59 -8.80
CA GLY A 116 -29.46 -4.81 -8.82
C GLY A 116 -30.95 -4.56 -8.66
N CYS A 117 -31.37 -3.55 -7.90
CA CYS A 117 -32.79 -3.15 -7.76
C CYS A 117 -33.26 -2.15 -8.84
N GLY A 118 -32.40 -1.78 -9.79
CA GLY A 118 -32.73 -0.87 -10.89
C GLY A 118 -32.73 0.63 -10.52
N ALA A 119 -32.25 1.00 -9.33
CA ALA A 119 -32.14 2.41 -8.95
C ALA A 119 -31.07 3.17 -9.76
N TYR A 120 -30.08 2.45 -10.31
CA TYR A 120 -29.06 2.97 -11.22
C TYR A 120 -28.83 2.02 -12.39
N PRO A 121 -28.51 2.53 -13.58
CA PRO A 121 -28.37 1.71 -14.79
C PRO A 121 -27.14 0.79 -14.73
N ASP A 122 -26.05 1.23 -14.09
CA ASP A 122 -24.77 0.51 -14.01
C ASP A 122 -23.88 0.99 -12.86
N VAL A 123 -22.85 0.20 -12.57
CA VAL A 123 -21.90 0.45 -11.49
C VAL A 123 -21.02 1.69 -11.75
N GLU A 124 -20.73 1.99 -13.01
CA GLU A 124 -19.92 3.15 -13.38
C GLU A 124 -20.66 4.46 -13.06
N THR A 125 -21.93 4.53 -13.39
CA THR A 125 -22.78 5.71 -13.13
C THR A 125 -22.91 5.98 -11.64
N ILE A 126 -23.23 4.97 -10.82
CA ILE A 126 -23.33 5.15 -9.38
C ILE A 126 -21.98 5.42 -8.74
N GLY A 127 -20.91 4.79 -9.22
CA GLY A 127 -19.54 5.00 -8.75
C GLY A 127 -19.08 6.45 -8.96
N LYS A 128 -19.35 7.05 -10.11
CA LYS A 128 -19.07 8.47 -10.38
C LYS A 128 -19.86 9.41 -9.46
N LYS A 129 -21.09 9.03 -9.10
CA LYS A 129 -21.98 9.83 -8.26
C LYS A 129 -21.65 9.73 -6.77
N MET A 130 -21.15 8.60 -6.31
CA MET A 130 -20.95 8.34 -4.88
C MET A 130 -19.49 8.39 -4.43
N ALA A 131 -18.53 8.19 -5.33
CA ALA A 131 -17.11 8.19 -4.99
C ALA A 131 -16.48 9.57 -5.18
N HIS A 132 -16.91 10.54 -4.35
CA HIS A 132 -16.35 11.88 -4.36
C HIS A 132 -14.93 11.90 -3.80
N VAL A 133 -13.99 12.47 -4.58
CA VAL A 133 -12.62 12.72 -4.15
C VAL A 133 -12.57 14.07 -3.45
N VAL A 134 -12.15 14.09 -2.19
CA VAL A 134 -12.06 15.32 -1.38
C VAL A 134 -10.63 15.83 -1.24
N ASP A 135 -9.63 14.97 -1.47
CA ASP A 135 -8.22 15.31 -1.41
C ASP A 135 -7.40 14.37 -2.31
N THR A 136 -6.23 14.81 -2.76
CA THR A 136 -5.28 13.98 -3.52
C THR A 136 -3.88 14.20 -2.99
N VAL A 137 -3.23 13.13 -2.56
CA VAL A 137 -1.82 13.17 -2.16
C VAL A 137 -0.96 12.80 -3.36
N GLU A 138 -0.10 13.73 -3.75
CA GLU A 138 0.84 13.53 -4.86
C GLU A 138 2.18 12.97 -4.35
N PRO A 139 2.85 12.11 -5.14
CA PRO A 139 4.19 11.65 -4.81
C PRO A 139 5.21 12.77 -4.93
N GLU A 140 6.21 12.78 -4.02
CA GLU A 140 7.32 13.73 -4.01
C GLU A 140 8.54 13.07 -4.68
N PRO A 141 9.07 13.59 -5.80
CA PRO A 141 10.14 12.93 -6.57
C PRO A 141 11.36 12.51 -5.75
N GLU A 142 11.78 13.36 -4.81
CA GLU A 142 12.91 13.06 -3.93
C GLU A 142 12.63 11.88 -2.99
N LEU A 143 11.40 11.77 -2.46
CA LEU A 143 11.01 10.64 -1.61
C LEU A 143 10.81 9.38 -2.43
N VAL A 144 10.23 9.49 -3.62
CA VAL A 144 10.09 8.37 -4.56
C VAL A 144 11.45 7.73 -4.84
N ALA A 145 12.47 8.54 -5.16
CA ALA A 145 13.82 8.03 -5.41
C ALA A 145 14.42 7.29 -4.19
N LYS A 146 14.22 7.85 -2.98
CA LYS A 146 14.67 7.21 -1.74
C LYS A 146 13.94 5.91 -1.44
N TYR A 147 12.62 5.86 -1.69
CA TYR A 147 11.83 4.64 -1.52
C TYR A 147 12.15 3.59 -2.58
N GLU A 148 12.55 3.98 -3.79
CA GLU A 148 12.99 3.04 -4.82
C GLU A 148 14.20 2.22 -4.36
N GLU A 149 15.24 2.85 -3.81
CA GLU A 149 16.40 2.14 -3.27
C GLU A 149 16.02 1.13 -2.18
N ARG A 150 15.06 1.50 -1.30
CA ARG A 150 14.58 0.62 -0.22
C ARG A 150 13.73 -0.52 -0.75
N TYR A 151 12.87 -0.24 -1.71
CA TYR A 151 12.04 -1.24 -2.35
C TYR A 151 12.88 -2.31 -3.06
N GLN A 152 13.96 -1.92 -3.74
CA GLN A 152 14.86 -2.89 -4.36
C GLN A 152 15.56 -3.80 -3.34
N LYS A 153 15.79 -3.35 -2.10
CA LYS A 153 16.24 -4.20 -1.00
C LYS A 153 15.13 -5.10 -0.48
N PHE A 154 13.94 -4.54 -0.26
CA PHE A 154 12.76 -5.27 0.21
C PHE A 154 12.44 -6.47 -0.68
N ARG A 155 12.44 -6.30 -2.00
CA ARG A 155 12.18 -7.39 -2.97
C ARG A 155 13.13 -8.58 -2.85
N LYS A 156 14.35 -8.37 -2.35
CA LYS A 156 15.34 -9.45 -2.14
C LYS A 156 15.09 -10.27 -0.88
N LEU A 157 14.29 -9.77 0.07
CA LEU A 157 14.10 -10.43 1.36
C LEU A 157 13.31 -11.74 1.22
N TYR A 158 12.18 -11.71 0.50
CA TYR A 158 11.35 -12.91 0.37
C TYR A 158 12.09 -14.07 -0.32
N PRO A 159 12.72 -13.89 -1.50
CA PRO A 159 13.51 -14.97 -2.12
C PRO A 159 14.64 -15.52 -1.24
N ALA A 160 15.24 -14.66 -0.41
CA ALA A 160 16.32 -15.06 0.49
C ALA A 160 15.83 -15.85 1.72
N MET A 161 14.56 -15.73 2.09
CA MET A 161 14.02 -16.29 3.33
C MET A 161 12.90 -17.32 3.12
N LYS A 162 12.37 -17.46 1.90
CA LYS A 162 11.20 -18.30 1.62
C LYS A 162 11.35 -19.76 2.08
N ASP A 163 12.55 -20.27 2.09
CA ASP A 163 12.86 -21.64 2.49
C ASP A 163 13.02 -21.81 4.02
N LEU A 164 12.83 -20.72 4.79
CA LEU A 164 12.85 -20.71 6.25
C LEU A 164 11.44 -20.67 6.87
N PHE A 165 10.41 -20.62 6.05
CA PHE A 165 9.02 -20.59 6.50
C PHE A 165 8.35 -21.96 6.37
#